data_c99f2a4feafbe56a833b897694eef92f
#
_entry.id   c99f2a4feafbe56a833b897694eef92f
#
_cell.length_a   1.000
_cell.length_b   1.000
_cell.length_c   1.000
_cell.angle_alpha   90.00
_cell.angle_beta   90.00
_cell.angle_gamma   90.00
#
_symmetry.space_group_name_H-M   'P 1'
#
loop_
_entity.id
_entity.type
_entity.pdbx_description
1 polymer ?
#
loop_
_entity_poly.entity_id
_entity_poly.type
_entity_poly.pdbx_seq_one_letter_code
_entity_poly.pdbx_strand_id
1 'polypeptide(L)'
;MTIDVFAADEQGAHPMDVARWADLARQVLAARGVKGETEVSLLFVDQDAMAALNEQFLGKSGPTDVLSFPIEDEPGPTGRSPDFGGSGPGTSAEEGPLMLLGDVVICPEVASRNAAAHEVSFEDEVALLVVHGLLHLLGMDHEDDAEAERMEALEQQLLKRFYRASHEA
;
A
#
# COMPACT_ATOMS: atom_id res chain seq x y z
N MET A 1 3.04 18.91 -6.78
CA MET A 1 2.34 17.73 -6.37
C MET A 1 3.27 16.55 -6.34
N THR A 2 3.43 15.95 -5.24
CA THR A 2 4.41 14.89 -5.05
C THR A 2 3.81 13.73 -4.28
N ILE A 3 4.02 12.54 -4.79
CA ILE A 3 3.62 11.34 -4.07
C ILE A 3 4.89 10.65 -3.63
N ASP A 4 5.11 10.60 -2.32
CA ASP A 4 6.31 9.98 -1.78
C ASP A 4 5.97 8.59 -1.26
N VAL A 5 6.63 7.60 -1.79
CA VAL A 5 6.46 6.23 -1.35
C VAL A 5 7.71 5.83 -0.58
N PHE A 6 7.52 5.53 0.72
CA PHE A 6 8.62 5.17 1.56
C PHE A 6 8.64 3.66 1.59
N ALA A 7 9.54 3.04 0.93
CA ALA A 7 9.58 1.58 0.86
C ALA A 7 10.75 1.04 1.64
N ALA A 8 10.51 0.02 2.44
CA ALA A 8 11.57 -0.60 3.23
C ALA A 8 11.41 -2.11 3.25
N ASP A 9 12.54 -2.80 3.14
CA ASP A 9 12.56 -4.25 3.17
C ASP A 9 13.14 -4.66 4.52
N GLU A 10 12.30 -5.20 5.38
CA GLU A 10 12.68 -5.56 6.72
C GLU A 10 12.67 -7.07 6.93
N GLN A 11 12.87 -7.83 5.88
CA GLN A 11 12.92 -9.29 5.99
C GLN A 11 14.11 -9.77 5.17
N GLY A 12 14.51 -10.97 5.37
CA GLY A 12 15.67 -11.48 4.69
C GLY A 12 15.45 -12.74 3.89
N ALA A 13 14.20 -13.19 3.81
CA ALA A 13 13.96 -14.46 3.15
C ALA A 13 13.91 -14.34 1.64
N HIS A 14 13.48 -13.21 1.14
CA HIS A 14 13.35 -13.01 -0.30
C HIS A 14 13.93 -11.67 -0.69
N PRO A 15 14.82 -11.61 -1.64
CA PRO A 15 15.33 -10.31 -2.09
C PRO A 15 14.22 -9.50 -2.72
N MET A 16 14.15 -8.24 -2.38
CA MET A 16 13.11 -7.37 -2.88
C MET A 16 13.70 -6.15 -3.56
N ASP A 17 13.16 -5.82 -4.72
CA ASP A 17 13.57 -4.61 -5.41
C ASP A 17 12.59 -3.53 -4.98
N VAL A 18 12.85 -2.92 -3.85
CA VAL A 18 11.91 -1.98 -3.28
C VAL A 18 11.67 -0.77 -4.17
N ALA A 19 12.68 -0.38 -4.97
CA ALA A 19 12.50 0.75 -5.86
C ALA A 19 11.44 0.47 -6.93
N ARG A 20 11.42 -0.76 -7.41
CA ARG A 20 10.44 -1.16 -8.41
C ARG A 20 9.02 -1.08 -7.84
N TRP A 21 8.85 -1.57 -6.62
CA TRP A 21 7.53 -1.57 -6.02
C TRP A 21 7.09 -0.18 -5.61
N ALA A 22 8.04 0.66 -5.20
CA ALA A 22 7.74 2.05 -4.92
C ALA A 22 7.29 2.79 -6.18
N ASP A 23 7.92 2.49 -7.32
CA ASP A 23 7.51 3.11 -8.57
C ASP A 23 6.11 2.67 -8.99
N LEU A 24 5.83 1.38 -8.85
CA LEU A 24 4.50 0.89 -9.16
C LEU A 24 3.46 1.59 -8.28
N ALA A 25 3.76 1.72 -7.01
CA ALA A 25 2.83 2.37 -6.09
C ALA A 25 2.58 3.82 -6.49
N ARG A 26 3.63 4.54 -6.85
CA ARG A 26 3.48 5.93 -7.25
C ARG A 26 2.60 6.05 -8.49
N GLN A 27 2.79 5.18 -9.46
CA GLN A 27 2.02 5.22 -10.69
C GLN A 27 0.55 4.89 -10.44
N VAL A 28 0.30 3.92 -9.57
CA VAL A 28 -1.07 3.54 -9.24
C VAL A 28 -1.78 4.71 -8.55
N LEU A 29 -1.13 5.32 -7.57
CA LEU A 29 -1.75 6.41 -6.84
C LEU A 29 -2.03 7.60 -7.74
N ALA A 30 -1.09 7.91 -8.62
CA ALA A 30 -1.31 9.02 -9.56
C ALA A 30 -2.48 8.71 -10.49
N ALA A 31 -2.56 7.48 -10.96
CA ALA A 31 -3.65 7.09 -11.86
C ALA A 31 -5.01 7.13 -11.17
N ARG A 32 -5.01 6.92 -9.86
CA ARG A 32 -6.27 6.96 -9.11
C ARG A 32 -6.63 8.37 -8.66
N GLY A 33 -5.90 9.36 -9.12
CA GLY A 33 -6.30 10.74 -8.87
C GLY A 33 -5.80 11.32 -7.57
N VAL A 34 -4.85 10.68 -6.93
CA VAL A 34 -4.28 11.24 -5.71
C VAL A 34 -3.54 12.51 -6.04
N LYS A 35 -3.81 13.57 -5.35
CA LYS A 35 -3.23 14.86 -5.65
C LYS A 35 -2.61 15.48 -4.42
N GLY A 36 -1.76 16.45 -4.64
CA GLY A 36 -1.13 17.15 -3.55
C GLY A 36 0.05 16.38 -3.00
N GLU A 37 0.53 16.84 -1.88
CA GLU A 37 1.64 16.17 -1.22
C GLU A 37 1.09 14.98 -0.46
N THR A 38 1.52 13.81 -0.85
CA THR A 38 0.98 12.58 -0.27
C THR A 38 2.12 11.63 0.08
N GLU A 39 2.03 11.00 1.23
CA GLU A 39 3.01 10.00 1.65
C GLU A 39 2.33 8.69 1.93
N VAL A 40 2.99 7.60 1.55
CA VAL A 40 2.51 6.26 1.84
C VAL A 40 3.72 5.40 2.14
N SER A 41 3.58 4.44 3.03
CA SER A 41 4.65 3.50 3.35
C SER A 41 4.36 2.14 2.78
N LEU A 42 5.38 1.48 2.28
CA LEU A 42 5.28 0.15 1.72
C LEU A 42 6.35 -0.69 2.41
N LEU A 43 5.95 -1.60 3.27
CA LEU A 43 6.88 -2.35 4.08
C LEU A 43 6.82 -3.82 3.77
N PHE A 44 7.98 -4.45 3.68
CA PHE A 44 8.08 -5.89 3.46
C PHE A 44 8.63 -6.51 4.73
N VAL A 45 7.88 -7.40 5.36
CA VAL A 45 8.22 -7.94 6.67
C VAL A 45 8.20 -9.47 6.66
N ASP A 46 8.81 -10.08 7.68
CA ASP A 46 8.82 -11.53 7.75
C ASP A 46 7.52 -12.07 8.36
N GLN A 47 7.40 -13.37 8.40
CA GLN A 47 6.17 -14.00 8.86
C GLN A 47 5.87 -13.70 10.31
N ASP A 48 6.88 -13.65 11.15
CA ASP A 48 6.67 -13.40 12.57
C ASP A 48 6.15 -11.99 12.79
N ALA A 49 6.72 -11.02 12.10
CA ALA A 49 6.26 -9.65 12.22
C ALA A 49 4.84 -9.50 11.68
N MET A 50 4.56 -10.17 10.55
CA MET A 50 3.24 -10.09 9.97
C MET A 50 2.20 -10.75 10.88
N ALA A 51 2.56 -11.88 11.50
CA ALA A 51 1.64 -12.55 12.40
C ALA A 51 1.33 -11.66 13.60
N ALA A 52 2.34 -10.97 14.12
CA ALA A 52 2.13 -10.08 15.24
C ALA A 52 1.18 -8.94 14.87
N LEU A 53 1.37 -8.37 13.70
CA LEU A 53 0.50 -7.29 13.24
C LEU A 53 -0.94 -7.79 13.03
N ASN A 54 -1.07 -8.96 12.45
CA ASN A 54 -2.38 -9.52 12.17
C ASN A 54 -3.13 -9.78 13.47
N GLU A 55 -2.44 -10.28 14.48
CA GLU A 55 -3.05 -10.53 15.75
C GLU A 55 -3.40 -9.23 16.46
N GLN A 56 -2.47 -8.30 16.46
CA GLN A 56 -2.67 -7.05 17.19
C GLN A 56 -3.79 -6.21 16.60
N PHE A 57 -3.87 -6.12 15.29
CA PHE A 57 -4.79 -5.18 14.65
C PHE A 57 -6.06 -5.83 14.12
N LEU A 58 -6.05 -7.10 13.79
CA LEU A 58 -7.22 -7.76 13.25
C LEU A 58 -7.71 -8.89 14.11
N GLY A 59 -6.99 -9.24 15.15
CA GLY A 59 -7.40 -10.32 16.04
C GLY A 59 -7.31 -11.69 15.42
N LYS A 60 -6.53 -11.83 14.35
CA LYS A 60 -6.42 -13.11 13.66
C LYS A 60 -5.09 -13.74 13.93
N SER A 61 -5.03 -15.04 13.90
CA SER A 61 -3.79 -15.74 14.16
C SER A 61 -3.02 -16.00 12.90
N GLY A 62 -1.73 -15.95 12.97
CA GLY A 62 -0.85 -16.32 11.88
C GLY A 62 -0.60 -15.20 10.91
N PRO A 63 0.37 -15.40 10.03
CA PRO A 63 0.70 -14.35 9.07
C PRO A 63 -0.30 -14.32 7.92
N THR A 64 -0.41 -13.16 7.31
CA THR A 64 -1.20 -13.02 6.10
C THR A 64 -0.30 -12.42 5.03
N ASP A 65 -0.81 -12.25 3.82
CA ASP A 65 0.02 -11.76 2.71
C ASP A 65 0.13 -10.25 2.71
N VAL A 66 -0.94 -9.53 3.00
CA VAL A 66 -0.90 -8.08 2.95
C VAL A 66 -1.86 -7.50 3.98
N LEU A 67 -1.46 -6.39 4.58
CA LEU A 67 -2.32 -5.63 5.48
C LEU A 67 -2.25 -4.17 5.07
N SER A 68 -3.35 -3.48 5.12
CA SER A 68 -3.39 -2.06 4.84
C SER A 68 -3.89 -1.33 6.07
N PHE A 69 -3.17 -0.29 6.45
CA PHE A 69 -3.51 0.49 7.63
C PHE A 69 -3.75 1.93 7.22
N PRO A 70 -4.96 2.28 6.83
CA PRO A 70 -5.22 3.66 6.44
C PRO A 70 -5.15 4.56 7.67
N ILE A 71 -4.64 5.76 7.46
CA ILE A 71 -4.62 6.71 8.52
C ILE A 71 -5.95 7.41 8.49
N GLU A 72 -6.68 7.34 9.58
CA GLU A 72 -7.92 7.95 9.62
C GLU A 72 -7.79 9.37 9.83
N ASP A 73 -8.25 10.15 8.97
CA ASP A 73 -8.10 11.53 9.08
C ASP A 73 -9.27 12.04 9.77
N GLU A 74 -9.31 11.97 11.01
CA GLU A 74 -10.37 12.49 11.76
C GLU A 74 -10.38 13.93 11.68
N PRO A 75 -11.34 14.49 11.22
CA PRO A 75 -11.34 15.91 11.10
C PRO A 75 -11.32 16.52 12.42
N GLY A 76 -11.60 16.02 13.36
CA GLY A 76 -11.62 16.72 14.55
C GLY A 76 -10.32 17.14 15.03
N PRO A 77 -10.34 17.77 16.05
CA PRO A 77 -9.17 18.30 16.60
C PRO A 77 -8.30 17.26 17.05
N THR A 78 -8.79 16.17 17.16
CA THR A 78 -8.02 15.30 17.75
C THR A 78 -6.88 15.02 17.02
N GLY A 79 -6.91 14.59 16.10
CA GLY A 79 -5.82 14.11 15.58
C GLY A 79 -4.69 14.90 15.49
N ARG A 80 -4.82 16.09 15.40
CA ARG A 80 -3.75 16.83 15.19
C ARG A 80 -3.45 17.59 16.27
N SER A 81 -2.46 17.41 16.86
CA SER A 81 -2.10 18.27 17.88
C SER A 81 -1.78 19.57 17.31
N PRO A 82 -2.07 20.51 17.98
CA PRO A 82 -1.78 21.83 17.58
C PRO A 82 -0.34 22.07 17.29
N ASP A 83 0.46 21.53 18.04
CA ASP A 83 1.83 21.81 17.78
C ASP A 83 2.20 21.18 16.54
N PHE A 84 1.62 20.11 16.24
CA PHE A 84 2.02 19.54 15.07
C PHE A 84 1.48 20.31 13.97
N GLY A 85 0.32 20.60 14.03
CA GLY A 85 -0.22 21.33 13.02
C GLY A 85 0.32 22.62 12.88
N GLY A 86 0.56 23.16 13.88
CA GLY A 86 0.98 24.48 13.76
C GLY A 86 2.11 24.59 12.98
N SER A 87 2.64 23.71 12.91
CA SER A 87 3.75 23.83 12.30
C SER A 87 3.95 24.85 11.49
N GLY A 88 3.88 25.40 11.52
CA GLY A 88 4.51 26.20 10.93
C GLY A 88 4.19 27.07 9.95
N PRO A 89 4.60 28.08 10.18
CA PRO A 89 4.43 29.07 9.33
C PRO A 89 4.98 28.70 8.07
N GLY A 90 5.04 28.82 7.36
CA GLY A 90 5.71 28.62 6.25
C GLY A 90 5.42 27.38 5.62
N THR A 91 4.80 26.60 6.28
CA THR A 91 4.74 25.46 5.67
C THR A 91 3.71 25.51 4.77
N SER A 92 3.77 25.19 3.98
CA SER A 92 2.94 24.90 3.12
C SER A 92 1.63 25.41 2.95
N ALA A 93 1.44 26.47 3.32
CA ALA A 93 0.28 27.08 2.97
C ALA A 93 0.13 27.04 1.49
N GLU A 94 1.18 27.22 0.80
CA GLU A 94 1.09 27.27 -0.57
C GLU A 94 0.97 25.95 -1.19
N GLU A 95 1.49 24.96 -0.56
CA GLU A 95 1.48 23.68 -1.13
C GLU A 95 0.36 22.84 -0.63
N GLY A 96 -0.40 23.31 0.26
CA GLY A 96 -1.46 22.53 0.82
C GLY A 96 -0.96 21.58 1.86
N PRO A 97 -1.82 20.98 2.59
CA PRO A 97 -1.42 20.10 3.65
C PRO A 97 -0.91 18.77 3.14
N LEU A 98 -0.01 18.21 3.85
CA LEU A 98 0.50 16.90 3.54
C LEU A 98 -0.54 15.87 3.91
N MET A 99 -0.79 14.92 3.04
CA MET A 99 -1.72 13.85 3.31
C MET A 99 -0.95 12.58 3.60
N LEU A 100 -1.20 11.99 4.73
CA LEU A 100 -0.61 10.69 5.05
C LEU A 100 -1.64 9.64 4.74
N LEU A 101 -1.35 8.81 3.74
CA LEU A 101 -2.31 7.84 3.28
C LEU A 101 -2.37 6.61 4.15
N GLY A 102 -1.24 6.16 4.61
CA GLY A 102 -1.19 4.99 5.46
C GLY A 102 -0.07 4.07 5.09
N ASP A 103 -0.17 2.82 5.55
CA ASP A 103 0.86 1.82 5.34
C ASP A 103 0.31 0.59 4.66
N VAL A 104 1.06 0.05 3.73
CA VAL A 104 0.78 -1.26 3.15
C VAL A 104 1.92 -2.16 3.59
N VAL A 105 1.60 -3.26 4.26
CA VAL A 105 2.60 -4.18 4.78
C VAL A 105 2.41 -5.51 4.06
N ILE A 106 3.47 -6.03 3.48
CA ILE A 106 3.45 -7.25 2.68
C ILE A 106 4.42 -8.26 3.25
N CYS A 107 4.01 -9.52 3.31
CA CYS A 107 4.88 -10.59 3.75
C CYS A 107 5.33 -11.40 2.54
N PRO A 108 6.57 -11.23 2.09
CA PRO A 108 7.02 -11.96 0.89
C PRO A 108 6.97 -13.48 1.03
N GLU A 109 7.18 -13.99 2.22
CA GLU A 109 7.12 -15.44 2.38
C GLU A 109 5.74 -15.98 2.12
N VAL A 110 4.71 -15.30 2.59
CA VAL A 110 3.34 -15.72 2.31
C VAL A 110 3.02 -15.49 0.83
N ALA A 111 3.50 -14.37 0.28
CA ALA A 111 3.29 -14.08 -1.13
C ALA A 111 3.88 -15.18 -2.01
N SER A 112 5.05 -15.69 -1.62
CA SER A 112 5.69 -16.76 -2.38
C SER A 112 4.83 -18.03 -2.38
N ARG A 113 4.26 -18.37 -1.25
CA ARG A 113 3.39 -19.54 -1.18
C ARG A 113 2.13 -19.32 -2.01
N ASN A 114 1.58 -18.13 -1.95
CA ASN A 114 0.37 -17.82 -2.71
C ASN A 114 0.66 -17.84 -4.21
N ALA A 115 1.81 -17.35 -4.62
CA ALA A 115 2.19 -17.36 -6.02
C ALA A 115 2.21 -18.79 -6.55
N ALA A 116 2.78 -19.69 -5.78
CA ALA A 116 2.81 -21.09 -6.20
C ALA A 116 1.39 -21.66 -6.30
N ALA A 117 0.56 -21.34 -5.35
CA ALA A 117 -0.83 -21.83 -5.37
C ALA A 117 -1.63 -21.24 -6.53
N HIS A 118 -1.33 -20.00 -6.90
CA HIS A 118 -2.03 -19.35 -8.00
C HIS A 118 -1.38 -19.59 -9.35
N GLU A 119 -0.26 -20.27 -9.34
CA GLU A 119 0.49 -20.58 -10.57
C GLU A 119 0.95 -19.33 -11.28
N VAL A 120 1.41 -18.37 -10.54
CA VAL A 120 1.97 -17.14 -11.10
C VAL A 120 3.35 -16.94 -10.52
N SER A 121 4.10 -15.98 -11.06
CA SER A 121 5.44 -15.72 -10.54
C SER A 121 5.34 -14.98 -9.22
N PHE A 122 6.42 -15.05 -8.46
CA PHE A 122 6.51 -14.32 -7.21
C PHE A 122 6.29 -12.82 -7.45
N GLU A 123 6.92 -12.29 -8.48
CA GLU A 123 6.79 -10.87 -8.78
C GLU A 123 5.35 -10.50 -9.14
N ASP A 124 4.66 -11.37 -9.87
CA ASP A 124 3.26 -11.10 -10.21
C ASP A 124 2.41 -11.05 -8.95
N GLU A 125 2.68 -11.92 -8.01
CA GLU A 125 1.92 -11.95 -6.78
C GLU A 125 2.20 -10.68 -5.95
N VAL A 126 3.47 -10.29 -5.85
CA VAL A 126 3.82 -9.10 -5.10
C VAL A 126 3.18 -7.86 -5.75
N ALA A 127 3.23 -7.79 -7.08
CA ALA A 127 2.61 -6.66 -7.78
C ALA A 127 1.13 -6.56 -7.47
N LEU A 128 0.44 -7.70 -7.45
CA LEU A 128 -0.97 -7.71 -7.11
C LEU A 128 -1.20 -7.21 -5.69
N LEU A 129 -0.37 -7.65 -4.75
CA LEU A 129 -0.54 -7.26 -3.37
C LEU A 129 -0.28 -5.77 -3.16
N VAL A 130 0.68 -5.22 -3.89
CA VAL A 130 0.94 -3.78 -3.83
C VAL A 130 -0.30 -3.02 -4.30
N VAL A 131 -0.83 -3.37 -5.46
CA VAL A 131 -1.99 -2.68 -6.01
C VAL A 131 -3.20 -2.84 -5.10
N HIS A 132 -3.44 -4.06 -4.65
CA HIS A 132 -4.59 -4.37 -3.80
C HIS A 132 -4.53 -3.58 -2.50
N GLY A 133 -3.37 -3.56 -1.87
CA GLY A 133 -3.20 -2.83 -0.62
C GLY A 133 -3.43 -1.34 -0.79
N LEU A 134 -2.95 -0.78 -1.90
CA LEU A 134 -3.14 0.64 -2.15
C LEU A 134 -4.60 0.98 -2.39
N LEU A 135 -5.33 0.12 -3.09
CA LEU A 135 -6.74 0.38 -3.32
C LEU A 135 -7.52 0.36 -2.01
N HIS A 136 -7.13 -0.50 -1.08
CA HIS A 136 -7.74 -0.48 0.24
C HIS A 136 -7.42 0.82 0.98
N LEU A 137 -6.20 1.33 0.86
CA LEU A 137 -5.88 2.61 1.49
C LEU A 137 -6.73 3.73 0.91
N LEU A 138 -7.12 3.60 -0.34
CA LEU A 138 -7.94 4.61 -0.98
C LEU A 138 -9.43 4.41 -0.71
N GLY A 139 -9.75 3.46 0.15
CA GLY A 139 -11.13 3.28 0.59
C GLY A 139 -11.93 2.24 -0.16
N MET A 140 -11.32 1.52 -1.07
CA MET A 140 -12.05 0.47 -1.76
C MET A 140 -12.16 -0.76 -0.90
N ASP A 141 -13.25 -1.42 -1.00
CA ASP A 141 -13.48 -2.59 -0.20
C ASP A 141 -14.14 -3.65 -1.07
N HIS A 142 -14.20 -4.87 -0.60
CA HIS A 142 -14.80 -5.92 -1.39
C HIS A 142 -15.77 -6.70 -0.51
N GLU A 143 -16.66 -5.97 0.13
CA GLU A 143 -17.58 -6.62 1.04
C GLU A 143 -18.68 -7.35 0.32
N ASP A 144 -19.05 -6.94 -0.86
CA ASP A 144 -20.05 -7.70 -1.61
C ASP A 144 -19.46 -8.11 -2.96
N ASP A 145 -20.16 -8.96 -3.67
CA ASP A 145 -19.65 -9.52 -4.91
C ASP A 145 -19.42 -8.47 -5.98
N ALA A 146 -20.28 -7.50 -6.06
CA ALA A 146 -20.14 -6.47 -7.08
C ALA A 146 -18.93 -5.61 -6.80
N GLU A 147 -18.68 -5.30 -5.55
CA GLU A 147 -17.51 -4.52 -5.19
C GLU A 147 -16.24 -5.31 -5.42
N ALA A 148 -16.27 -6.61 -5.10
CA ALA A 148 -15.11 -7.46 -5.32
C ALA A 148 -14.78 -7.54 -6.79
N GLU A 149 -15.76 -7.65 -7.64
CA GLU A 149 -15.54 -7.71 -9.08
C GLU A 149 -14.96 -6.42 -9.61
N ARG A 150 -15.46 -5.30 -9.14
CA ARG A 150 -14.95 -4.01 -9.57
C ARG A 150 -13.51 -3.81 -9.14
N MET A 151 -13.21 -4.21 -7.93
CA MET A 151 -11.86 -4.09 -7.43
C MET A 151 -10.90 -4.97 -8.20
N GLU A 152 -11.30 -6.20 -8.47
CA GLU A 152 -10.49 -7.12 -9.23
C GLU A 152 -10.25 -6.61 -10.63
N ALA A 153 -11.27 -6.09 -11.28
CA ALA A 153 -11.12 -5.56 -12.63
C ALA A 153 -10.16 -4.38 -12.64
N LEU A 154 -10.25 -3.53 -11.64
CA LEU A 154 -9.37 -2.39 -11.55
C LEU A 154 -7.93 -2.83 -11.26
N GLU A 155 -7.75 -3.82 -10.41
CA GLU A 155 -6.42 -4.37 -10.14
C GLU A 155 -5.79 -4.86 -11.44
N GLN A 156 -6.53 -5.58 -12.25
CA GLN A 156 -5.99 -6.10 -13.49
C GLN A 156 -5.69 -4.98 -14.48
N GLN A 157 -6.50 -3.96 -14.52
CA GLN A 157 -6.23 -2.82 -15.39
C GLN A 157 -4.96 -2.10 -14.98
N LEU A 158 -4.77 -1.87 -13.70
CA LEU A 158 -3.60 -1.16 -13.22
C LEU A 158 -2.34 -1.99 -13.41
N LEU A 159 -2.43 -3.29 -13.18
CA LEU A 159 -1.29 -4.17 -13.40
C LEU A 159 -0.92 -4.20 -14.87
N LYS A 160 -1.88 -4.28 -15.73
CA LYS A 160 -1.61 -4.31 -17.15
C LYS A 160 -0.96 -3.02 -17.60
N ARG A 161 -1.42 -1.91 -17.08
CA ARG A 161 -0.94 -0.62 -17.51
C ARG A 161 0.46 -0.30 -16.98
N PHE A 162 0.70 -0.61 -15.72
CA PHE A 162 1.93 -0.13 -15.08
C PHE A 162 2.94 -1.22 -14.77
N TYR A 163 2.49 -2.42 -14.54
CA TYR A 163 3.42 -3.49 -14.19
C TYR A 163 3.77 -4.33 -15.39
N ARG A 164 2.80 -4.83 -16.10
CA ARG A 164 3.08 -5.71 -17.22
C ARG A 164 3.70 -4.98 -18.40
N ALA A 165 3.25 -3.75 -18.63
CA ALA A 165 3.85 -2.97 -19.71
C ALA A 165 5.32 -2.72 -19.45
N SER A 166 5.64 -2.37 -18.21
CA SER A 166 7.01 -2.12 -17.84
C SER A 166 7.84 -3.38 -17.91
N HIS A 167 7.25 -4.48 -17.52
CA HIS A 167 7.95 -5.74 -17.49
C HIS A 167 8.22 -6.27 -18.88
N GLU A 168 7.36 -5.97 -19.82
CA GLU A 168 7.55 -6.44 -21.15
C GLU A 168 8.47 -5.56 -21.95
N ALA A 169 8.74 -4.41 -21.49
CA ALA A 169 9.66 -3.54 -22.18
C ALA A 169 11.06 -4.01 -22.00
#